data_d45cd0fdba4d38c83717bc34b8a69291
#
_entry.id   d45cd0fdba4d38c83717bc34b8a69291
#
_cell.length_a   1.000
_cell.length_b   1.000
_cell.length_c   1.000
_cell.angle_alpha   90.00
_cell.angle_beta   90.00
_cell.angle_gamma   90.00
#
_symmetry.space_group_name_H-M   'P 1'
#
loop_
_entity.id
_entity.type
_entity.pdbx_description
1 polymer ?
#
loop_
_entity_poly.entity_id
_entity_poly.type
_entity_poly.pdbx_seq_one_letter_code
_entity_poly.pdbx_strand_id
1 'polypeptide(L)'
;MGMRNIEMSAILTIDFDIIMAPSIELYNNLIGDQKGVNKIIKQFPLLEYTMTADFFIYEAITRELVKLFKRLPAEKVFFISEHHTLLKLVEDLDKFELFNVDHHHDIGYNKTTPTTKILRPECGNWVKYLSDKDRINEYIWICNDNSDMPTTGLHKAYLTEPINIKEFNFDSVRDIQKLIICNSPQWIPANIQALFMSWVGIAEEYYGKDFKIT
;
A
#
# COMPACT_ATOMS: atom_id res chain seq x y z
N MET A 1 -24.50 24.18 21.89
CA MET A 1 -24.25 23.47 20.62
C MET A 1 -23.02 22.63 20.82
N GLY A 2 -23.17 21.33 21.10
CA GLY A 2 -22.03 20.44 21.29
C GLY A 2 -21.39 20.19 19.93
N MET A 3 -20.11 20.52 19.78
CA MET A 3 -19.29 20.00 18.68
C MET A 3 -19.33 18.48 18.77
N ARG A 4 -19.97 17.81 17.84
CA ARG A 4 -19.73 16.39 17.62
C ARG A 4 -18.28 16.29 17.21
N ASN A 5 -17.44 15.68 18.03
CA ASN A 5 -16.19 15.13 17.55
C ASN A 5 -16.55 14.18 16.41
N ILE A 6 -16.36 14.62 15.18
CA ILE A 6 -16.42 13.72 14.03
C ILE A 6 -15.17 12.86 14.18
N GLU A 7 -15.34 11.66 14.73
CA GLU A 7 -14.31 10.63 14.66
C GLU A 7 -14.04 10.42 13.17
N MET A 8 -12.85 10.81 12.72
CA MET A 8 -12.49 10.68 11.32
C MET A 8 -12.18 9.22 11.03
N SER A 9 -12.87 8.67 10.05
CA SER A 9 -12.64 7.30 9.58
C SER A 9 -11.24 7.17 9.02
N ALA A 10 -10.51 6.14 9.40
CA ALA A 10 -9.19 5.83 8.86
C ALA A 10 -9.23 4.60 7.93
N ILE A 11 -8.53 4.70 6.81
CA ILE A 11 -8.19 3.57 5.95
C ILE A 11 -6.69 3.31 6.12
N LEU A 12 -6.37 2.07 6.48
CA LEU A 12 -4.99 1.60 6.49
C LEU A 12 -4.80 0.62 5.34
N THR A 13 -3.94 0.96 4.41
CA THR A 13 -3.54 0.07 3.32
C THR A 13 -2.09 -0.32 3.44
N ILE A 14 -1.78 -1.58 3.13
CA ILE A 14 -0.43 -2.14 3.17
C ILE A 14 -0.18 -2.82 1.83
N ASP A 15 0.70 -2.25 1.02
CA ASP A 15 1.19 -2.91 -0.18
C ASP A 15 2.36 -3.83 0.16
N PHE A 16 2.30 -5.05 -0.33
CA PHE A 16 3.30 -6.06 -0.01
C PHE A 16 4.69 -5.73 -0.57
N ASP A 17 4.77 -4.88 -1.59
CA ASP A 17 6.06 -4.46 -2.16
C ASP A 17 6.91 -3.59 -1.22
N ILE A 18 6.32 -3.07 -0.12
CA ILE A 18 7.05 -2.38 0.95
C ILE A 18 8.21 -3.21 1.53
N ILE A 19 8.12 -4.55 1.45
CA ILE A 19 9.17 -5.45 1.96
C ILE A 19 10.35 -5.62 1.00
N MET A 20 10.30 -5.03 -0.20
CA MET A 20 11.37 -5.20 -1.18
C MET A 20 12.67 -4.52 -0.72
N ALA A 21 13.77 -5.27 -0.81
CA ALA A 21 15.09 -4.85 -0.33
C ALA A 21 15.88 -3.99 -1.37
N PRO A 22 17.01 -3.38 -0.97
CA PRO A 22 17.75 -2.36 -1.76
C PRO A 22 18.22 -2.75 -3.17
N SER A 23 18.25 -4.04 -3.51
CA SER A 23 18.55 -4.48 -4.90
C SER A 23 17.54 -3.95 -5.92
N ILE A 24 16.52 -3.31 -5.42
CA ILE A 24 15.45 -2.64 -6.15
C ILE A 24 15.93 -1.41 -6.95
N GLU A 25 17.09 -0.83 -6.64
CA GLU A 25 17.65 0.26 -7.47
C GLU A 25 17.89 -0.21 -8.91
N LEU A 26 18.33 -1.46 -9.05
CA LEU A 26 18.42 -2.13 -10.35
C LEU A 26 17.00 -2.34 -10.94
N TYR A 27 16.05 -2.65 -10.11
CA TYR A 27 14.66 -2.85 -10.44
C TYR A 27 13.99 -1.56 -10.95
N ASN A 28 14.07 -0.47 -10.21
CA ASN A 28 13.48 0.82 -10.61
C ASN A 28 14.11 1.35 -11.91
N ASN A 29 15.41 1.17 -12.10
CA ASN A 29 16.10 1.56 -13.34
C ASN A 29 15.71 0.71 -14.55
N LEU A 30 15.31 -0.54 -14.34
CA LEU A 30 14.88 -1.45 -15.41
C LEU A 30 13.38 -1.36 -15.71
N ILE A 31 12.56 -0.95 -14.73
CA ILE A 31 11.10 -1.01 -14.78
C ILE A 31 10.45 0.35 -15.03
N GLY A 32 11.19 1.43 -15.18
CA GLY A 32 10.65 2.78 -15.42
C GLY A 32 9.52 2.89 -16.49
N ASP A 33 9.08 1.77 -17.02
CA ASP A 33 8.03 1.58 -18.02
C ASP A 33 6.77 0.83 -17.51
N GLN A 34 6.59 0.64 -16.21
CA GLN A 34 5.45 -0.13 -15.65
C GLN A 34 5.36 -1.60 -16.16
N LYS A 35 6.45 -2.17 -16.59
CA LYS A 35 6.49 -3.59 -16.94
C LYS A 35 6.63 -4.39 -15.66
N GLY A 36 5.66 -5.23 -15.37
CA GLY A 36 5.67 -6.06 -14.16
C GLY A 36 6.99 -6.84 -14.00
N VAL A 37 7.45 -6.97 -12.76
CA VAL A 37 8.68 -7.70 -12.38
C VAL A 37 8.78 -9.08 -13.01
N ASN A 38 7.71 -9.86 -12.94
CA ASN A 38 7.68 -11.21 -13.50
C ASN A 38 7.91 -11.23 -15.02
N LYS A 39 7.57 -10.17 -15.73
CA LYS A 39 7.84 -10.04 -17.16
C LYS A 39 9.31 -9.78 -17.44
N ILE A 40 9.96 -9.00 -16.57
CA ILE A 40 11.38 -8.70 -16.65
C ILE A 40 12.20 -9.91 -16.23
N ILE A 41 11.84 -10.60 -15.16
CA ILE A 41 12.48 -11.83 -14.71
C ILE A 41 12.46 -12.90 -15.81
N LYS A 42 11.34 -13.02 -16.56
CA LYS A 42 11.28 -13.93 -17.73
C LYS A 42 12.31 -13.59 -18.83
N GLN A 43 12.64 -12.31 -18.98
CA GLN A 43 13.67 -11.87 -19.93
C GLN A 43 15.09 -11.98 -19.37
N PHE A 44 15.22 -11.80 -18.05
CA PHE A 44 16.50 -11.78 -17.33
C PHE A 44 16.40 -12.62 -16.06
N PRO A 45 16.40 -13.98 -16.18
CA PRO A 45 16.16 -14.87 -15.03
C PRO A 45 17.12 -14.67 -13.85
N LEU A 46 18.36 -14.18 -14.12
CA LEU A 46 19.34 -13.92 -13.07
C LEU A 46 18.93 -12.78 -12.12
N LEU A 47 18.02 -11.89 -12.53
CA LEU A 47 17.53 -10.80 -11.67
C LEU A 47 16.70 -11.31 -10.50
N GLU A 48 16.01 -12.46 -10.64
CA GLU A 48 15.25 -13.05 -9.54
C GLU A 48 16.12 -13.35 -8.32
N TYR A 49 17.38 -13.77 -8.56
CA TYR A 49 18.33 -14.09 -7.48
C TYR A 49 18.89 -12.84 -6.78
N THR A 50 18.74 -11.67 -7.38
CA THR A 50 19.21 -10.40 -6.79
C THR A 50 18.08 -9.67 -6.05
N MET A 51 16.82 -10.06 -6.27
CA MET A 51 15.67 -9.49 -5.60
C MET A 51 15.40 -10.27 -4.32
N THR A 52 15.52 -9.57 -3.21
CA THR A 52 15.31 -10.15 -1.88
C THR A 52 14.23 -9.37 -1.12
N ALA A 53 13.61 -10.02 -0.15
CA ALA A 53 12.76 -9.36 0.81
C ALA A 53 13.58 -8.82 1.99
N ASP A 54 13.24 -7.65 2.50
CA ASP A 54 13.70 -7.21 3.81
C ASP A 54 12.90 -7.95 4.90
N PHE A 55 13.49 -9.00 5.43
CA PHE A 55 12.86 -9.84 6.45
C PHE A 55 12.60 -9.08 7.76
N PHE A 56 13.36 -8.04 8.08
CA PHE A 56 13.08 -7.23 9.28
C PHE A 56 11.80 -6.43 9.10
N ILE A 57 11.59 -5.82 7.93
CA ILE A 57 10.33 -5.12 7.61
C ILE A 57 9.19 -6.13 7.55
N TYR A 58 9.37 -7.27 6.87
CA TYR A 58 8.37 -8.33 6.79
C TYR A 58 7.91 -8.80 8.17
N GLU A 59 8.84 -9.14 9.06
CA GLU A 59 8.52 -9.58 10.41
C GLU A 59 7.85 -8.47 11.25
N ALA A 60 8.31 -7.22 11.10
CA ALA A 60 7.73 -6.08 11.80
C ALA A 60 6.26 -5.91 11.39
N ILE A 61 5.97 -5.86 10.08
CA ILE A 61 4.61 -5.74 9.56
C ILE A 61 3.77 -6.96 9.96
N THR A 62 4.32 -8.17 9.88
CA THR A 62 3.61 -9.39 10.29
C THR A 62 3.15 -9.32 11.75
N ARG A 63 4.00 -8.84 12.66
CA ARG A 63 3.62 -8.64 14.07
C ARG A 63 2.48 -7.62 14.23
N GLU A 64 2.53 -6.53 13.45
CA GLU A 64 1.46 -5.53 13.49
C GLU A 64 0.15 -6.05 12.88
N LEU A 65 0.22 -6.81 11.78
CA LEU A 65 -0.96 -7.48 11.21
C LEU A 65 -1.64 -8.41 12.21
N VAL A 66 -0.86 -9.20 12.97
CA VAL A 66 -1.41 -10.06 14.04
C VAL A 66 -2.16 -9.24 15.10
N LYS A 67 -1.64 -8.06 15.49
CA LYS A 67 -2.35 -7.17 16.43
C LYS A 67 -3.62 -6.59 15.80
N LEU A 68 -3.54 -6.19 14.52
CA LEU A 68 -4.68 -5.65 13.78
C LEU A 68 -5.79 -6.69 13.61
N PHE A 69 -5.47 -7.94 13.27
CA PHE A 69 -6.43 -9.02 13.13
C PHE A 69 -7.13 -9.35 14.46
N LYS A 70 -6.42 -9.24 15.60
CA LYS A 70 -7.05 -9.38 16.93
C LYS A 70 -8.03 -8.25 17.27
N ARG A 71 -7.84 -7.07 16.70
CA ARG A 71 -8.57 -5.85 17.02
C ARG A 71 -9.72 -5.57 16.06
N LEU A 72 -9.57 -5.97 14.80
CA LEU A 72 -10.53 -5.68 13.74
C LEU A 72 -11.41 -6.90 13.47
N PRO A 73 -12.72 -6.71 13.22
CA PRO A 73 -13.57 -7.79 12.76
C PRO A 73 -13.30 -8.12 11.27
N ALA A 74 -13.63 -9.34 10.85
CA ALA A 74 -13.31 -9.86 9.50
C ALA A 74 -13.83 -8.99 8.36
N GLU A 75 -15.01 -8.38 8.50
CA GLU A 75 -15.64 -7.52 7.49
C GLU A 75 -14.90 -6.20 7.24
N LYS A 76 -13.92 -5.86 8.08
CA LYS A 76 -13.05 -4.69 7.92
C LYS A 76 -11.70 -5.04 7.29
N VAL A 77 -11.40 -6.31 7.02
CA VAL A 77 -10.09 -6.75 6.51
C VAL A 77 -10.24 -7.31 5.10
N PHE A 78 -9.45 -6.78 4.18
CA PHE A 78 -9.52 -7.12 2.77
C PHE A 78 -8.14 -7.45 2.22
N PHE A 79 -8.06 -8.53 1.45
CA PHE A 79 -6.88 -8.85 0.65
C PHE A 79 -7.23 -8.63 -0.82
N ILE A 80 -6.42 -7.85 -1.52
CA ILE A 80 -6.61 -7.48 -2.91
C ILE A 80 -5.36 -7.76 -3.75
N SER A 81 -5.53 -7.93 -5.05
CA SER A 81 -4.40 -8.18 -5.96
C SER A 81 -3.72 -6.89 -6.42
N GLU A 82 -4.49 -5.87 -6.71
CA GLU A 82 -3.99 -4.61 -7.28
C GLU A 82 -4.48 -3.42 -6.46
N HIS A 83 -3.55 -2.52 -6.10
CA HIS A 83 -3.81 -1.45 -5.14
C HIS A 83 -4.99 -0.55 -5.52
N HIS A 84 -5.12 -0.17 -6.79
CA HIS A 84 -6.24 0.68 -7.24
C HIS A 84 -7.63 0.02 -7.09
N THR A 85 -7.70 -1.30 -6.92
CA THR A 85 -9.00 -1.98 -6.73
C THR A 85 -9.64 -1.66 -5.38
N LEU A 86 -8.86 -1.14 -4.41
CA LEU A 86 -9.39 -0.63 -3.13
C LEU A 86 -10.46 0.46 -3.32
N LEU A 87 -10.47 1.16 -4.46
CA LEU A 87 -11.45 2.22 -4.74
C LEU A 87 -12.89 1.74 -4.60
N LYS A 88 -13.17 0.48 -4.98
CA LYS A 88 -14.48 -0.14 -4.81
C LYS A 88 -14.81 -0.38 -3.33
N LEU A 89 -13.78 -0.68 -2.54
CA LEU A 89 -13.96 -0.95 -1.12
C LEU A 89 -14.25 0.31 -0.31
N VAL A 90 -13.87 1.49 -0.80
CA VAL A 90 -14.04 2.77 -0.09
C VAL A 90 -15.16 3.64 -0.68
N GLU A 91 -15.95 3.14 -1.63
CA GLU A 91 -17.04 3.89 -2.28
C GLU A 91 -18.11 4.35 -1.28
N ASP A 92 -18.37 3.56 -0.25
CA ASP A 92 -19.36 3.79 0.80
C ASP A 92 -18.92 4.82 1.86
N LEU A 93 -17.63 5.17 1.90
CA LEU A 93 -17.10 6.15 2.84
C LEU A 93 -17.18 7.55 2.25
N ASP A 94 -17.41 8.56 3.07
CA ASP A 94 -17.41 9.97 2.65
C ASP A 94 -15.98 10.49 2.54
N LYS A 95 -15.41 10.98 3.62
CA LYS A 95 -14.01 11.40 3.73
C LYS A 95 -13.29 10.62 4.81
N PHE A 96 -12.01 10.33 4.56
CA PHE A 96 -11.21 9.54 5.48
C PHE A 96 -9.74 10.01 5.50
N GLU A 97 -9.03 9.63 6.54
CA GLU A 97 -7.56 9.67 6.61
C GLU A 97 -7.03 8.41 5.93
N LEU A 98 -6.04 8.57 5.06
CA LEU A 98 -5.44 7.46 4.33
C LEU A 98 -4.01 7.24 4.78
N PHE A 99 -3.76 6.11 5.42
CA PHE A 99 -2.43 5.61 5.78
C PHE A 99 -2.02 4.57 4.74
N ASN A 100 -1.00 4.87 3.95
CA ASN A 100 -0.52 4.00 2.88
C ASN A 100 0.89 3.49 3.21
N VAL A 101 0.99 2.24 3.64
CA VAL A 101 2.26 1.53 3.85
C VAL A 101 2.66 0.91 2.52
N ASP A 102 3.59 1.54 1.82
CA ASP A 102 3.85 1.22 0.42
C ASP A 102 5.26 1.67 0.00
N HIS A 103 5.90 0.90 -0.87
CA HIS A 103 7.13 1.31 -1.52
C HIS A 103 6.91 2.55 -2.41
N HIS A 104 5.72 2.70 -2.99
CA HIS A 104 5.33 3.76 -3.91
C HIS A 104 4.35 4.74 -3.26
N HIS A 105 4.42 6.01 -3.66
CA HIS A 105 3.51 7.03 -3.11
C HIS A 105 2.14 7.12 -3.79
N ASP A 106 1.93 6.46 -4.92
CA ASP A 106 0.67 6.34 -5.69
C ASP A 106 -0.10 7.64 -6.01
N ILE A 107 0.60 8.77 -5.97
CA ILE A 107 0.04 10.09 -6.34
C ILE A 107 0.11 10.31 -7.86
N GLY A 108 0.93 9.53 -8.54
CA GLY A 108 1.20 9.62 -9.98
C GLY A 108 2.70 9.69 -10.25
N TYR A 109 3.09 8.95 -11.26
CA TYR A 109 4.46 8.92 -11.78
C TYR A 109 4.44 9.50 -13.16
N ASN A 110 5.55 10.07 -13.63
CA ASN A 110 5.70 10.64 -14.96
C ASN A 110 4.46 11.42 -15.48
N LYS A 111 4.58 12.42 -16.26
CA LYS A 111 3.49 13.18 -16.94
C LYS A 111 2.28 13.61 -16.08
N THR A 112 2.20 13.22 -14.81
CA THR A 112 1.15 13.67 -13.90
C THR A 112 1.58 15.00 -13.28
N THR A 113 0.74 16.02 -13.38
CA THR A 113 0.95 17.35 -12.76
C THR A 113 -0.18 17.62 -11.76
N PRO A 114 -0.06 18.60 -10.84
CA PRO A 114 -1.15 18.95 -9.93
C PRO A 114 -2.47 19.22 -10.63
N THR A 115 -2.42 19.76 -11.84
CA THR A 115 -3.60 20.10 -12.64
C THR A 115 -4.11 18.95 -13.52
N THR A 116 -3.37 17.85 -13.64
CA THR A 116 -3.78 16.67 -14.41
C THR A 116 -4.90 15.93 -13.70
N LYS A 117 -6.10 15.89 -14.30
CA LYS A 117 -7.20 15.09 -13.80
C LYS A 117 -7.00 13.62 -14.13
N ILE A 118 -7.12 12.77 -13.12
CA ILE A 118 -7.08 11.32 -13.29
C ILE A 118 -8.49 10.84 -13.64
N LEU A 119 -8.68 10.41 -14.89
CA LEU A 119 -9.97 9.90 -15.36
C LEU A 119 -10.13 8.40 -15.12
N ARG A 120 -9.01 7.68 -15.20
CA ARG A 120 -8.95 6.23 -14.94
C ARG A 120 -7.84 5.97 -13.93
N PRO A 121 -8.19 5.55 -12.71
CA PRO A 121 -7.21 5.22 -11.70
C PRO A 121 -6.49 3.91 -12.06
N GLU A 122 -5.19 3.91 -11.81
CA GLU A 122 -4.27 2.78 -11.98
C GLU A 122 -3.43 2.66 -10.70
N CYS A 123 -2.64 1.60 -10.57
CA CYS A 123 -1.85 1.32 -9.37
C CYS A 123 -0.99 2.51 -8.91
N GLY A 124 -0.44 3.30 -9.83
CA GLY A 124 0.46 4.40 -9.49
C GLY A 124 -0.20 5.78 -9.35
N ASN A 125 -1.54 5.92 -9.40
CA ASN A 125 -2.19 7.23 -9.37
C ASN A 125 -3.54 7.28 -8.62
N TRP A 126 -3.93 6.21 -7.96
CA TRP A 126 -5.23 6.10 -7.29
C TRP A 126 -5.38 7.05 -6.10
N VAL A 127 -4.28 7.37 -5.40
CA VAL A 127 -4.28 8.36 -4.32
C VAL A 127 -4.66 9.73 -4.85
N LYS A 128 -4.04 10.16 -5.94
CA LYS A 128 -4.41 11.43 -6.59
C LYS A 128 -5.85 11.42 -7.07
N TYR A 129 -6.33 10.31 -7.63
CA TYR A 129 -7.73 10.19 -8.03
C TYR A 129 -8.70 10.42 -6.86
N LEU A 130 -8.44 9.81 -5.70
CA LEU A 130 -9.24 10.05 -4.49
C LEU A 130 -9.14 11.50 -3.99
N SER A 131 -7.95 12.07 -4.03
CA SER A 131 -7.73 13.46 -3.64
C SER A 131 -8.45 14.43 -4.57
N ASP A 132 -8.39 14.23 -5.89
CA ASP A 132 -9.12 15.02 -6.89
C ASP A 132 -10.65 14.94 -6.73
N LYS A 133 -11.14 13.88 -6.05
CA LYS A 133 -12.55 13.67 -5.69
C LYS A 133 -12.90 14.19 -4.30
N ASP A 134 -11.97 14.85 -3.62
CA ASP A 134 -12.15 15.35 -2.25
C ASP A 134 -12.55 14.26 -1.23
N ARG A 135 -12.00 13.02 -1.43
CA ARG A 135 -12.31 11.85 -0.60
C ARG A 135 -11.29 11.64 0.53
N ILE A 136 -10.13 12.28 0.47
CA ILE A 136 -9.05 12.17 1.44
C ILE A 136 -8.98 13.46 2.25
N ASN A 137 -9.05 13.37 3.59
CA ASN A 137 -8.77 14.48 4.49
C ASN A 137 -7.26 14.69 4.66
N GLU A 138 -6.55 13.59 4.89
CA GLU A 138 -5.12 13.56 5.06
C GLU A 138 -4.56 12.30 4.41
N TYR A 139 -3.43 12.44 3.71
CA TYR A 139 -2.69 11.33 3.14
C TYR A 139 -1.35 11.19 3.82
N ILE A 140 -1.13 10.05 4.46
CA ILE A 140 0.10 9.72 5.19
C ILE A 140 0.75 8.54 4.48
N TRP A 141 1.87 8.80 3.81
CA TRP A 141 2.65 7.75 3.17
C TRP A 141 3.70 7.21 4.12
N ILE A 142 3.66 5.91 4.37
CA ILE A 142 4.63 5.16 5.17
C ILE A 142 5.50 4.36 4.22
N CYS A 143 6.76 4.76 4.11
CA CYS A 143 7.72 4.25 3.14
C CYS A 143 8.87 3.48 3.81
N ASN A 144 9.70 2.83 3.02
CA ASN A 144 10.96 2.25 3.49
C ASN A 144 12.16 3.08 3.00
N ASP A 145 13.37 2.73 3.43
CA ASP A 145 14.61 3.44 3.07
C ASP A 145 14.90 3.42 1.56
N ASN A 146 14.27 2.52 0.81
CA ASN A 146 14.47 2.30 -0.62
C ASN A 146 13.32 2.83 -1.46
N SER A 147 12.32 3.43 -0.83
CA SER A 147 11.18 4.01 -1.52
C SER A 147 11.59 5.17 -2.42
N ASP A 148 10.95 5.26 -3.57
CA ASP A 148 11.22 6.29 -4.56
C ASP A 148 10.68 7.64 -4.10
N MET A 149 11.55 8.43 -3.46
CA MET A 149 11.17 9.71 -2.88
C MET A 149 10.73 10.70 -3.94
N PRO A 150 9.62 11.42 -3.71
CA PRO A 150 9.08 12.38 -4.65
C PRO A 150 10.08 13.51 -4.95
N THR A 151 10.47 13.65 -6.20
CA THR A 151 11.44 14.66 -6.64
C THR A 151 10.80 15.95 -7.15
N THR A 152 9.48 15.97 -7.32
CA THR A 152 8.77 17.10 -7.94
C THR A 152 7.81 17.80 -6.97
N GLY A 153 7.54 19.08 -7.22
CA GLY A 153 6.59 19.87 -6.41
C GLY A 153 5.14 19.36 -6.40
N LEU A 154 4.80 18.45 -7.31
CA LEU A 154 3.50 17.76 -7.33
C LEU A 154 3.22 17.05 -6.00
N HIS A 155 4.21 16.32 -5.54
CA HIS A 155 4.07 15.45 -4.38
C HIS A 155 3.92 16.25 -3.08
N LYS A 156 4.57 17.42 -2.98
CA LYS A 156 4.44 18.32 -1.82
C LYS A 156 3.03 18.89 -1.62
N ALA A 157 2.19 18.88 -2.66
CA ALA A 157 0.82 19.38 -2.57
C ALA A 157 -0.15 18.34 -1.97
N TYR A 158 0.23 17.06 -1.94
CA TYR A 158 -0.63 15.94 -1.52
C TYR A 158 -0.08 15.17 -0.34
N LEU A 159 1.20 15.29 -0.03
CA LEU A 159 1.89 14.55 1.02
C LEU A 159 2.13 15.43 2.25
N THR A 160 1.77 14.92 3.41
CA THR A 160 2.54 15.17 4.63
C THR A 160 3.96 14.64 4.43
N GLU A 161 4.90 14.99 5.31
CA GLU A 161 6.23 14.39 5.24
C GLU A 161 6.12 12.86 5.34
N PRO A 162 6.76 12.09 4.43
CA PRO A 162 6.72 10.63 4.47
C PRO A 162 7.29 10.12 5.79
N ILE A 163 6.67 9.09 6.34
CA ILE A 163 7.12 8.45 7.59
C ILE A 163 7.85 7.16 7.23
N ASN A 164 9.05 6.96 7.76
CA ASN A 164 9.73 5.69 7.60
C ASN A 164 8.99 4.58 8.36
N ILE A 165 8.81 3.41 7.74
CA ILE A 165 8.13 2.26 8.34
C ILE A 165 8.75 1.84 9.69
N LYS A 166 10.04 2.07 9.88
CA LYS A 166 10.74 1.77 11.14
C LYS A 166 10.35 2.69 12.29
N GLU A 167 9.82 3.88 11.96
CA GLU A 167 9.39 4.91 12.91
C GLU A 167 7.88 4.94 13.09
N PHE A 168 7.15 4.27 12.17
CA PHE A 168 5.70 4.31 12.17
C PHE A 168 5.11 3.45 13.29
N ASN A 169 4.21 4.06 14.06
CA ASN A 169 3.48 3.37 15.12
C ASN A 169 2.07 3.01 14.64
N PHE A 170 1.82 1.77 14.30
CA PHE A 170 0.50 1.27 13.87
C PHE A 170 -0.59 1.49 14.93
N ASP A 171 -0.24 1.52 16.21
CA ASP A 171 -1.21 1.79 17.28
C ASP A 171 -1.69 3.25 17.31
N SER A 172 -1.02 4.16 16.59
CA SER A 172 -1.49 5.55 16.43
C SER A 172 -2.70 5.66 15.49
N VAL A 173 -2.89 4.69 14.58
CA VAL A 173 -4.03 4.69 13.65
C VAL A 173 -5.30 4.31 14.41
N ARG A 174 -6.16 5.31 14.63
CA ARG A 174 -7.44 5.13 15.32
C ARG A 174 -8.55 4.86 14.30
N ASP A 175 -9.66 4.30 14.78
CA ASP A 175 -10.92 4.15 14.02
C ASP A 175 -10.77 3.57 12.62
N ILE A 176 -9.91 2.56 12.48
CA ILE A 176 -9.72 1.85 11.21
C ILE A 176 -11.07 1.27 10.75
N GLN A 177 -11.58 1.83 9.66
CA GLN A 177 -12.80 1.34 9.03
C GLN A 177 -12.51 0.20 8.07
N LYS A 178 -11.35 0.26 7.38
CA LYS A 178 -10.91 -0.81 6.49
C LYS A 178 -9.38 -0.95 6.58
N LEU A 179 -8.94 -2.19 6.76
CA LEU A 179 -7.57 -2.64 6.59
C LEU A 179 -7.49 -3.35 5.25
N ILE A 180 -6.69 -2.82 4.33
CA ILE A 180 -6.58 -3.34 2.96
C ILE A 180 -5.14 -3.79 2.73
N ILE A 181 -4.94 -5.05 2.38
CA ILE A 181 -3.62 -5.66 2.19
C ILE A 181 -3.51 -6.05 0.71
N CYS A 182 -2.60 -5.40 0.00
CA CYS A 182 -2.41 -5.58 -1.43
C CYS A 182 -1.24 -6.51 -1.72
N ASN A 183 -1.42 -7.44 -2.65
CA ASN A 183 -0.37 -8.37 -3.09
C ASN A 183 0.58 -7.75 -4.11
N SER A 184 0.09 -6.87 -4.98
CA SER A 184 0.86 -6.25 -6.09
C SER A 184 1.74 -7.24 -6.89
N PRO A 185 1.17 -8.35 -7.42
CA PRO A 185 1.94 -9.46 -7.96
C PRO A 185 2.77 -9.09 -9.20
N GLN A 186 2.47 -7.97 -9.84
CA GLN A 186 3.26 -7.44 -10.95
C GLN A 186 4.61 -6.84 -10.51
N TRP A 187 4.73 -6.49 -9.22
CA TRP A 187 5.91 -5.83 -8.65
C TRP A 187 6.73 -6.77 -7.75
N ILE A 188 6.19 -7.95 -7.42
CA ILE A 188 6.79 -8.90 -6.50
C ILE A 188 7.24 -10.14 -7.26
N PRO A 189 8.51 -10.58 -7.13
CA PRO A 189 8.98 -11.85 -7.66
C PRO A 189 8.17 -13.05 -7.12
N ALA A 190 7.97 -14.06 -7.95
CA ALA A 190 7.16 -15.22 -7.59
C ALA A 190 7.67 -15.98 -6.35
N ASN A 191 8.99 -16.04 -6.15
CA ASN A 191 9.61 -16.67 -4.99
C ASN A 191 9.32 -15.93 -3.66
N ILE A 192 9.05 -14.61 -3.72
CA ILE A 192 8.71 -13.78 -2.56
C ILE A 192 7.20 -13.80 -2.30
N GLN A 193 6.37 -14.04 -3.32
CA GLN A 193 4.90 -14.08 -3.16
C GLN A 193 4.43 -15.12 -2.13
N ALA A 194 5.20 -16.17 -1.89
CA ALA A 194 4.90 -17.15 -0.83
C ALA A 194 4.80 -16.49 0.57
N LEU A 195 5.55 -15.42 0.82
CA LEU A 195 5.49 -14.67 2.07
C LEU A 195 4.16 -13.91 2.21
N PHE A 196 3.59 -13.40 1.11
CA PHE A 196 2.25 -12.82 1.14
C PHE A 196 1.20 -13.86 1.52
N MET A 197 1.30 -15.07 0.98
CA MET A 197 0.39 -16.16 1.31
C MET A 197 0.43 -16.55 2.79
N SER A 198 1.54 -16.32 3.48
CA SER A 198 1.58 -16.53 4.94
C SER A 198 0.77 -15.48 5.71
N TRP A 199 0.69 -14.23 5.23
CA TRP A 199 -0.22 -13.23 5.82
C TRP A 199 -1.69 -13.62 5.63
N VAL A 200 -2.02 -14.16 4.44
CA VAL A 200 -3.36 -14.73 4.19
C VAL A 200 -3.65 -15.87 5.17
N GLY A 201 -2.72 -16.82 5.33
CA GLY A 201 -2.88 -17.94 6.26
C GLY A 201 -3.07 -17.50 7.72
N ILE A 202 -2.34 -16.46 8.15
CA ILE A 202 -2.53 -15.86 9.49
C ILE A 202 -3.96 -15.28 9.61
N ALA A 203 -4.45 -14.55 8.60
CA ALA A 203 -5.81 -14.04 8.63
C ALA A 203 -6.86 -15.16 8.69
N GLU A 204 -6.67 -16.24 7.94
CA GLU A 204 -7.55 -17.42 7.99
C GLU A 204 -7.55 -18.09 9.35
N GLU A 205 -6.43 -18.11 10.08
CA GLU A 205 -6.37 -18.61 11.46
C GLU A 205 -7.22 -17.77 12.42
N TYR A 206 -7.30 -16.44 12.21
CA TYR A 206 -8.10 -15.55 13.05
C TYR A 206 -9.58 -15.52 12.70
N TYR A 207 -9.91 -15.53 11.42
CA TYR A 207 -11.27 -15.28 10.94
C TYR A 207 -11.98 -16.54 10.44
N GLY A 208 -11.26 -17.66 10.32
CA GLY A 208 -11.79 -18.92 9.79
C GLY A 208 -11.60 -19.05 8.26
N LYS A 209 -11.74 -20.29 7.77
CA LYS A 209 -11.51 -20.64 6.35
C LYS A 209 -12.49 -20.01 5.37
N ASP A 210 -13.59 -19.45 5.84
CA ASP A 210 -14.57 -18.73 5.01
C ASP A 210 -14.19 -17.25 4.83
N PHE A 211 -13.05 -16.83 5.36
CA PHE A 211 -12.50 -15.49 5.14
C PHE A 211 -12.28 -15.27 3.65
N LYS A 212 -12.88 -14.21 3.12
CA LYS A 212 -12.85 -13.94 1.65
C LYS A 212 -11.64 -13.10 1.28
N ILE A 213 -10.85 -13.64 0.37
CA ILE A 213 -9.87 -12.87 -0.40
C ILE A 213 -10.62 -12.26 -1.58
N THR A 214 -10.54 -10.94 -1.76
CA THR A 214 -11.32 -10.19 -2.76
C THR A 214 -10.52 -9.97 -4.04
#